data_e60738bd9678bbde5f79cfdd8922ecc0
#
_entry.id   e60738bd9678bbde5f79cfdd8922ecc0
#
_cell.length_a   1.000
_cell.length_b   1.000
_cell.length_c   1.000
_cell.angle_alpha   90.00
_cell.angle_beta   90.00
_cell.angle_gamma   90.00
#
_symmetry.space_group_name_H-M   'P 1'
#
loop_
_entity.id
_entity.type
_entity.pdbx_description
1 polymer ?
#
loop_
_entity_poly.entity_id
_entity_poly.type
_entity_poly.pdbx_seq_one_letter_code
_entity_poly.pdbx_strand_id
1 'polypeptide(L)' 'KRLGLKKFGGQRVVAGNIIVRQRGTQYRAGDNVGIGTDHTLFALTDGTVNFRRKGPEQRVHVFVDPAAN' A
#
# COMPACT_ATOMS: atom_id res chain seq x y z
N LYS A 1 4.44 -12.68 14.39
CA LYS A 1 3.84 -11.83 13.40
C LYS A 1 4.85 -11.02 12.67
N ARG A 2 4.79 -11.13 11.38
CA ARG A 2 5.77 -10.50 10.54
C ARG A 2 5.24 -9.18 10.05
N LEU A 3 5.77 -8.11 10.61
CA LEU A 3 5.40 -6.77 10.22
C LEU A 3 6.36 -6.27 9.14
N GLY A 4 5.95 -5.22 8.46
CA GLY A 4 6.80 -4.56 7.49
C GLY A 4 6.24 -4.63 6.09
N LEU A 5 7.04 -4.19 5.14
CA LEU A 5 6.67 -4.19 3.74
C LEU A 5 6.68 -5.60 3.18
N LYS A 6 5.62 -5.93 2.45
CA LYS A 6 5.52 -7.22 1.77
C LYS A 6 5.69 -7.07 0.27
N LYS A 7 5.57 -5.86 -0.25
CA LYS A 7 5.75 -5.56 -1.65
C LYS A 7 6.60 -4.30 -1.76
N PHE A 8 7.33 -4.18 -2.84
CA PHE A 8 8.24 -3.06 -3.04
C PHE A 8 7.71 -2.14 -4.13
N GLY A 9 8.20 -0.92 -4.12
CA GLY A 9 7.84 0.03 -5.16
C GLY A 9 8.18 -0.51 -6.54
N GLY A 10 7.25 -0.37 -7.49
CA GLY A 10 7.41 -0.89 -8.83
C GLY A 10 6.98 -2.32 -9.00
N GLN A 11 6.64 -3.02 -7.93
CA GLN A 11 6.26 -4.42 -8.01
C GLN A 11 4.79 -4.55 -8.43
N ARG A 12 4.51 -5.54 -9.30
CA ARG A 12 3.15 -5.84 -9.70
C ARG A 12 2.40 -6.53 -8.57
N VAL A 13 1.14 -6.17 -8.42
CA VAL A 13 0.26 -6.79 -7.43
C VAL A 13 -1.09 -7.06 -8.09
N VAL A 14 -1.83 -7.98 -7.48
CA VAL A 14 -3.22 -8.20 -7.87
C VAL A 14 -4.11 -7.78 -6.70
N ALA A 15 -5.37 -7.50 -7.01
CA ALA A 15 -6.32 -7.09 -5.99
C ALA A 15 -6.33 -8.12 -4.85
N GLY A 16 -6.28 -7.63 -3.62
CA GLY A 16 -6.24 -8.48 -2.44
C GLY A 16 -4.84 -8.76 -1.90
N ASN A 17 -3.79 -8.52 -2.69
CA ASN A 17 -2.42 -8.72 -2.20
C ASN A 17 -2.14 -7.79 -1.03
N ILE A 18 -1.53 -8.32 0.01
CA ILE A 18 -1.09 -7.51 1.14
C ILE A 18 0.19 -6.79 0.75
N ILE A 19 0.21 -5.48 1.01
CA ILE A 19 1.36 -4.65 0.68
C ILE A 19 2.18 -4.35 1.92
N VAL A 20 1.51 -4.00 3.02
CA VAL A 20 2.19 -3.63 4.27
C VAL A 20 1.45 -4.25 5.43
N ARG A 21 2.18 -4.84 6.35
CA ARG A 21 1.63 -5.22 7.66
C ARG A 21 2.31 -4.34 8.69
N GLN A 22 1.51 -3.70 9.52
CA GLN A 22 2.05 -2.68 10.42
C GLN A 22 1.24 -2.61 11.70
N ARG A 23 1.84 -2.01 12.71
CA ARG A 23 1.14 -1.63 13.91
C ARG A 23 0.84 -0.15 13.79
N GLY A 24 -0.43 0.19 13.89
CA GLY A 24 -0.85 1.55 13.69
C GLY A 24 -0.66 1.98 12.25
N THR A 25 -0.79 3.27 12.00
CA THR A 25 -0.80 3.80 10.65
C THR A 25 0.55 4.45 10.32
N GLN A 26 1.59 3.62 10.20
CA GLN A 26 2.91 4.13 9.79
C GLN A 26 2.88 4.51 8.32
N TYR A 27 2.28 3.66 7.50
CA TYR A 27 2.06 3.93 6.08
C TYR A 27 0.58 4.18 5.89
N ARG A 28 0.24 5.12 5.05
CA ARG A 28 -1.15 5.46 4.81
C ARG A 28 -1.62 4.92 3.49
N ALA A 29 -2.91 4.57 3.43
CA ALA A 29 -3.50 4.09 2.20
C ALA A 29 -3.76 5.27 1.27
N GLY A 30 -3.20 5.19 0.07
CA GLY A 30 -3.49 6.14 -1.00
C GLY A 30 -4.47 5.54 -1.98
N ASP A 31 -4.36 5.95 -3.24
CA ASP A 31 -5.31 5.50 -4.26
C ASP A 31 -5.20 3.99 -4.47
N ASN A 32 -6.36 3.33 -4.55
CA ASN A 32 -6.48 1.91 -4.86
C ASN A 32 -5.84 1.00 -3.81
N VAL A 33 -5.72 1.51 -2.58
CA VAL A 33 -5.20 0.73 -1.46
C VAL A 33 -6.24 0.77 -0.34
N GLY A 34 -6.58 -0.39 0.17
CA GLY A 34 -7.50 -0.50 1.29
C GLY A 34 -6.75 -0.71 2.59
N ILE A 35 -7.43 -0.45 3.70
CA ILE A 35 -6.86 -0.65 5.02
C ILE A 35 -7.78 -1.55 5.83
N GLY A 36 -7.21 -2.59 6.43
CA GLY A 36 -7.95 -3.50 7.27
C GLY A 36 -8.05 -3.00 8.69
N THR A 37 -8.79 -3.74 9.53
CA THR A 37 -8.99 -3.36 10.92
C THR A 37 -7.69 -3.41 11.72
N ASP A 38 -6.72 -4.21 11.27
CA ASP A 38 -5.43 -4.31 11.93
C ASP A 38 -4.38 -3.45 11.24
N HIS A 39 -4.82 -2.46 10.45
CA HIS A 39 -3.97 -1.50 9.73
C HIS A 39 -3.20 -2.13 8.57
N THR A 40 -3.52 -3.36 8.20
CA THR A 40 -2.93 -3.99 7.02
C THR A 40 -3.35 -3.22 5.77
N LEU A 41 -2.40 -2.89 4.90
CA LEU A 41 -2.68 -2.25 3.62
C LEU A 41 -2.67 -3.30 2.53
N PHE A 42 -3.65 -3.26 1.65
CA PHE A 42 -3.78 -4.25 0.59
C PHE A 42 -4.28 -3.59 -0.68
N ALA A 43 -3.97 -4.22 -1.80
CA ALA A 43 -4.35 -3.68 -3.10
C ALA A 43 -5.85 -3.86 -3.34
N LEU A 44 -6.48 -2.84 -3.87
CA LEU A 44 -7.89 -2.89 -4.27
C LEU A 44 -8.05 -3.21 -5.75
N THR A 45 -6.98 -3.10 -6.50
CA THR A 45 -7.00 -3.37 -7.93
C THR A 45 -5.66 -3.97 -8.33
N ASP A 46 -5.63 -4.61 -9.47
CA ASP A 46 -4.38 -5.08 -10.05
C ASP A 46 -3.59 -3.88 -10.54
N GLY A 47 -2.29 -3.91 -10.36
CA GLY A 47 -1.46 -2.81 -10.82
C GLY A 47 -0.07 -2.86 -10.25
N THR A 48 0.53 -1.69 -10.11
CA THR A 48 1.90 -1.53 -9.67
C THR A 48 1.94 -0.69 -8.40
N VAL A 49 2.68 -1.16 -7.41
CA VAL A 49 2.81 -0.49 -6.12
C VAL A 49 3.73 0.71 -6.25
N ASN A 50 3.32 1.83 -5.65
CA ASN A 50 4.15 3.01 -5.52
C ASN A 50 4.06 3.56 -4.11
N PHE A 51 5.16 4.16 -3.67
CA PHE A 51 5.23 4.80 -2.36
C PHE A 51 5.60 6.25 -2.56
N ARG A 52 4.89 7.16 -1.90
CA ARG A 52 5.17 8.58 -1.99
C ARG A 52 5.01 9.25 -0.65
N ARG A 53 5.85 10.22 -0.38
CA ARG A 53 5.67 11.08 0.79
C ARG A 53 4.73 12.21 0.42
N LYS A 54 3.75 12.45 1.28
CA LYS A 54 2.74 13.47 1.00
C LYS A 54 2.38 14.20 2.27
N GLY A 55 1.89 15.42 2.07
CA GLY A 55 1.35 16.22 3.14
C GLY A 55 2.42 16.93 3.95
N PRO A 56 2.00 17.81 4.86
CA PRO A 56 2.96 18.57 5.65
C PRO A 56 3.81 17.69 6.55
N GLU A 57 3.31 16.53 6.92
CA GLU A 57 4.03 15.60 7.80
C GLU A 57 4.95 14.67 7.04
N GLN A 58 4.94 14.72 5.72
CA GLN A 58 5.77 13.85 4.90
C GLN A 58 5.52 12.37 5.18
N ARG A 59 4.26 12.02 5.38
CA ARG A 59 3.87 10.64 5.60
C ARG A 59 3.96 9.85 4.31
N VAL A 60 4.42 8.62 4.42
CA VAL A 60 4.51 7.76 3.24
C VAL A 60 3.13 7.18 2.95
N HIS A 61 2.67 7.42 1.74
CA HIS A 61 1.40 6.87 1.25
C HIS A 61 1.70 5.78 0.24
N VAL A 62 0.89 4.75 0.27
CA VAL A 62 1.03 3.60 -0.62
C VAL A 62 -0.07 3.70 -1.67
N PHE A 63 0.32 3.61 -2.93
CA PHE A 63 -0.61 3.67 -4.05
C PHE A 63 -0.48 2.43 -4.90
N VAL A 64 -1.55 2.08 -5.58
CA VAL A 64 -1.48 1.08 -6.64
C VAL A 64 -1.94 1.77 -7.92
N ASP A 65 -1.05 1.84 -8.89
CA ASP A 65 -1.40 2.36 -10.21
C ASP A 65 -2.06 1.23 -10.98
N PRO A 66 -3.30 1.42 -11.46
CA PRO A 66 -4.00 0.34 -12.13
C PRO A 66 -3.23 -0.17 -13.33
N ALA A 67 -3.37 -1.47 -13.59
CA ALA A 67 -2.71 -2.05 -14.74
C ALA A 67 -3.26 -1.42 -16.01
N ALA A 68 -2.35 -1.10 -16.93
CA ALA A 68 -2.74 -0.58 -18.24
C ALA A 68 -3.19 -1.76 -19.11
N ASN A 69 -4.15 -1.51 -19.95
CA ASN A 69 -4.65 -2.52 -20.87
C ASN A 69 -4.04 -2.34 -22.25
#